data_8097034ea81e67b0e0af5be2ea9485c0
#
_entry.id   8097034ea81e67b0e0af5be2ea9485c0
#
_cell.length_a   1.000
_cell.length_b   1.000
_cell.length_c   1.000
_cell.angle_alpha   90.00
_cell.angle_beta   90.00
_cell.angle_gamma   90.00
#
_symmetry.space_group_name_H-M   'P 1'
#
loop_
_entity.id
_entity.type
_entity.pdbx_description
1 polymer ?
#
loop_
_entity_poly.entity_id
_entity_poly.type
_entity_poly.pdbx_seq_one_letter_code
_entity_poly.pdbx_strand_id
1 'polypeptide(L)'
;MVPVFPLLRLPYLCIETVILNLECLEILTFSYISKRSHRLVKLFKSPVTSIRLYLDEEGICLSLEPMEEHWNLRPLNEKVFEYINFYTSLFRCSVDCLEINGDYLPEDNIDFGFNKLQTLLIYGKKEITNDKLRYLIEHFEVTDTFIIDIPISNTFYCDPELFQAKEIWFHGTSAGWITGGILSFLSQLENIQRIMFHLPQFNIKDVISVIADWFLGRKLSFKSIIIVFKIPVHPEDLENEYLKPMPFEPERRPAGLVTMTGDEIDLSDGLDIVRGDGELATIDTDGQKFLFHVWSEDERRGLPWR
;
A
#
# COMPACT_ATOMS: atom_id res chain seq x y z
N MET A 1 46.94 -2.75 27.20
CA MET A 1 46.64 -2.61 25.74
C MET A 1 45.77 -3.77 25.35
N VAL A 2 44.53 -3.50 24.95
CA VAL A 2 43.67 -4.52 24.37
C VAL A 2 44.23 -4.85 22.98
N PRO A 3 44.51 -6.11 22.64
CA PRO A 3 45.01 -6.48 21.33
C PRO A 3 43.98 -6.10 20.26
N VAL A 4 44.32 -5.18 19.34
CA VAL A 4 43.48 -4.77 18.23
C VAL A 4 43.46 -5.94 17.24
N PHE A 5 42.30 -6.57 17.07
CA PHE A 5 42.11 -7.65 16.12
C PHE A 5 42.14 -7.11 14.69
N PRO A 6 43.07 -7.53 13.82
CA PRO A 6 43.22 -6.95 12.49
C PRO A 6 42.22 -7.54 11.48
N LEU A 7 40.91 -7.32 11.68
CA LEU A 7 39.83 -7.86 10.84
C LEU A 7 40.09 -7.71 9.33
N LEU A 8 40.58 -6.55 8.91
CA LEU A 8 40.83 -6.25 7.49
C LEU A 8 42.03 -7.02 6.90
N ARG A 9 42.78 -7.80 7.70
CA ARG A 9 43.87 -8.67 7.24
C ARG A 9 43.45 -10.13 7.08
N LEU A 10 42.20 -10.46 7.46
CA LEU A 10 41.68 -11.80 7.27
C LEU A 10 41.43 -12.12 5.80
N PRO A 11 41.38 -13.40 5.43
CA PRO A 11 40.86 -13.83 4.12
C PRO A 11 39.45 -13.31 3.91
N TYR A 12 39.11 -13.06 2.63
CA TYR A 12 37.84 -12.44 2.23
C TYR A 12 36.61 -13.17 2.82
N LEU A 13 36.57 -14.50 2.73
CA LEU A 13 35.47 -15.31 3.30
C LEU A 13 35.32 -15.16 4.82
N CYS A 14 36.44 -15.00 5.55
CA CYS A 14 36.38 -14.76 6.99
C CYS A 14 35.81 -13.37 7.30
N ILE A 15 36.16 -12.36 6.50
CA ILE A 15 35.62 -11.00 6.65
C ILE A 15 34.12 -11.02 6.35
N GLU A 16 33.69 -11.69 5.29
CA GLU A 16 32.30 -11.88 4.92
C GLU A 16 31.51 -12.51 6.07
N THR A 17 32.00 -13.64 6.60
CA THR A 17 31.35 -14.31 7.74
C THR A 17 31.21 -13.39 8.96
N VAL A 18 32.23 -12.60 9.25
CA VAL A 18 32.15 -11.64 10.37
C VAL A 18 31.10 -10.58 10.09
N ILE A 19 31.13 -9.95 8.90
CA ILE A 19 30.20 -8.86 8.55
C ILE A 19 28.75 -9.36 8.55
N LEU A 20 28.50 -10.56 8.03
CA LEU A 20 27.15 -11.16 8.00
C LEU A 20 26.59 -11.52 9.39
N ASN A 21 27.44 -11.58 10.42
CA ASN A 21 27.05 -11.81 11.81
C ASN A 21 27.06 -10.53 12.67
N LEU A 22 27.35 -9.37 12.08
CA LEU A 22 27.23 -8.09 12.76
C LEU A 22 25.76 -7.59 12.72
N GLU A 23 25.36 -6.92 13.80
CA GLU A 23 24.11 -6.15 13.83
C GLU A 23 24.20 -4.92 12.91
N CYS A 24 23.07 -4.37 12.49
CA CYS A 24 23.05 -3.23 11.56
C CYS A 24 23.85 -2.04 12.06
N LEU A 25 23.75 -1.70 13.33
CA LEU A 25 24.52 -0.61 13.95
C LEU A 25 26.04 -0.89 13.91
N GLU A 26 26.43 -2.13 14.10
CA GLU A 26 27.83 -2.56 14.00
C GLU A 26 28.32 -2.50 12.57
N ILE A 27 27.50 -2.91 11.58
CA ILE A 27 27.81 -2.78 10.16
C ILE A 27 28.00 -1.32 9.78
N LEU A 28 27.12 -0.43 10.23
CA LEU A 28 27.23 1.01 10.03
C LEU A 28 28.52 1.54 10.64
N THR A 29 28.76 1.26 11.93
CA THR A 29 29.96 1.68 12.63
C THR A 29 31.21 1.21 11.91
N PHE A 30 31.23 -0.05 11.47
CA PHE A 30 32.32 -0.60 10.69
C PHE A 30 32.49 0.11 9.35
N SER A 31 31.40 0.50 8.68
CA SER A 31 31.46 1.21 7.41
C SER A 31 32.11 2.61 7.52
N TYR A 32 31.97 3.26 8.68
CA TYR A 32 32.57 4.57 8.94
C TYR A 32 34.06 4.53 9.30
N ILE A 33 34.63 3.38 9.68
CA ILE A 33 36.04 3.26 10.10
C ILE A 33 37.00 3.65 8.98
N SER A 34 36.70 3.23 7.73
CA SER A 34 37.55 3.52 6.57
C SER A 34 36.83 3.34 5.25
N LYS A 35 37.40 3.94 4.17
CA LYS A 35 36.93 3.71 2.80
C LYS A 35 36.98 2.22 2.39
N ARG A 36 37.90 1.44 2.96
CA ARG A 36 38.01 0.00 2.71
C ARG A 36 36.88 -0.76 3.40
N SER A 37 36.58 -0.47 4.66
CA SER A 37 35.45 -1.05 5.40
C SER A 37 34.13 -0.77 4.68
N HIS A 38 33.92 0.47 4.26
CA HIS A 38 32.73 0.88 3.52
C HIS A 38 32.56 0.07 2.22
N ARG A 39 33.64 -0.10 1.43
CA ARG A 39 33.60 -0.93 0.22
C ARG A 39 33.31 -2.39 0.52
N LEU A 40 33.85 -2.94 1.60
CA LEU A 40 33.61 -4.32 2.02
C LEU A 40 32.12 -4.53 2.37
N VAL A 41 31.53 -3.65 3.18
CA VAL A 41 30.09 -3.73 3.48
C VAL A 41 29.26 -3.73 2.21
N LYS A 42 29.58 -2.88 1.27
CA LYS A 42 28.87 -2.84 -0.05
C LYS A 42 29.06 -4.10 -0.92
N LEU A 43 30.12 -4.86 -0.71
CA LEU A 43 30.37 -6.07 -1.52
C LEU A 43 29.53 -7.26 -1.03
N PHE A 44 29.23 -7.32 0.24
CA PHE A 44 28.48 -8.45 0.83
C PHE A 44 26.97 -8.24 0.71
N LYS A 45 26.23 -9.34 0.70
CA LYS A 45 24.78 -9.28 0.71
C LYS A 45 24.30 -8.72 2.06
N SER A 46 23.69 -7.55 2.02
CA SER A 46 23.13 -6.95 3.23
C SER A 46 22.04 -7.84 3.85
N PRO A 47 21.95 -7.92 5.19
CA PRO A 47 20.76 -8.47 5.84
C PRO A 47 19.54 -7.56 5.69
N VAL A 48 19.73 -6.27 5.41
CA VAL A 48 18.65 -5.29 5.18
C VAL A 48 18.11 -5.46 3.77
N THR A 49 16.82 -5.69 3.67
CA THR A 49 16.10 -5.87 2.40
C THR A 49 15.43 -4.60 1.91
N SER A 50 14.95 -3.76 2.84
CA SER A 50 14.28 -2.50 2.56
C SER A 50 14.35 -1.52 3.71
N ILE A 51 13.97 -0.28 3.43
CA ILE A 51 13.87 0.81 4.39
C ILE A 51 12.42 1.27 4.44
N ARG A 52 11.89 1.40 5.68
CA ARG A 52 10.64 2.06 5.96
C ARG A 52 10.89 3.40 6.62
N LEU A 53 10.24 4.44 6.16
CA LEU A 53 10.34 5.80 6.69
C LEU A 53 9.03 6.23 7.32
N TYR A 54 9.10 6.89 8.46
CA TYR A 54 7.98 7.51 9.16
C TYR A 54 8.27 8.98 9.34
N LEU A 55 7.36 9.84 8.87
CA LEU A 55 7.41 11.27 9.07
C LEU A 55 6.30 11.68 10.02
N ASP A 56 6.66 12.16 11.20
CA ASP A 56 5.71 12.54 12.26
C ASP A 56 6.17 13.82 13.00
N GLU A 57 5.58 14.09 14.18
CA GLU A 57 5.92 15.25 15.03
C GLU A 57 7.36 15.25 15.52
N GLU A 58 7.99 14.11 15.58
CA GLU A 58 9.38 13.97 16.04
C GLU A 58 10.40 14.15 14.92
N GLY A 59 9.96 14.19 13.66
CA GLY A 59 10.79 14.31 12.47
C GLY A 59 10.71 13.06 11.58
N ILE A 60 11.85 12.56 11.10
CA ILE A 60 11.90 11.30 10.35
C ILE A 60 12.48 10.19 11.22
N CYS A 61 11.73 9.10 11.31
CA CYS A 61 12.20 7.83 11.83
C CYS A 61 12.44 6.86 10.66
N LEU A 62 13.52 6.11 10.73
CA LEU A 62 13.91 5.10 9.76
C LEU A 62 13.88 3.72 10.41
N SER A 63 13.22 2.76 9.76
CA SER A 63 13.25 1.35 10.14
C SER A 63 13.94 0.53 9.06
N LEU A 64 14.76 -0.44 9.47
CA LEU A 64 15.45 -1.38 8.58
C LEU A 64 14.78 -2.75 8.64
N GLU A 65 14.25 -3.20 7.51
CA GLU A 65 13.60 -4.50 7.41
C GLU A 65 14.60 -5.63 7.04
N PRO A 66 14.50 -6.83 7.58
CA PRO A 66 13.49 -7.34 8.52
C PRO A 66 13.85 -7.19 9.99
N MET A 67 14.81 -6.34 10.35
CA MET A 67 15.42 -6.30 11.68
C MET A 67 14.64 -5.49 12.72
N GLU A 68 13.58 -4.77 12.29
CA GLU A 68 12.76 -3.90 13.15
C GLU A 68 13.55 -2.86 13.96
N GLU A 69 14.77 -2.54 13.52
CA GLU A 69 15.57 -1.50 14.18
C GLU A 69 15.07 -0.11 13.74
N HIS A 70 14.70 0.72 14.73
CA HIS A 70 14.19 2.07 14.52
C HIS A 70 15.24 3.12 14.88
N TRP A 71 15.50 4.04 13.95
CA TRP A 71 16.43 5.14 14.14
C TRP A 71 15.77 6.49 13.92
N ASN A 72 15.76 7.33 14.94
CA ASN A 72 15.24 8.69 14.84
C ASN A 72 16.28 9.61 14.19
N LEU A 73 15.99 10.04 12.98
CA LEU A 73 16.79 11.02 12.22
C LEU A 73 16.19 12.42 12.42
N ARG A 74 16.54 13.09 13.53
CA ARG A 74 16.01 14.44 13.84
C ARG A 74 17.04 15.52 13.53
N PRO A 75 16.61 16.75 13.14
CA PRO A 75 15.30 17.21 12.67
C PRO A 75 15.11 16.97 11.17
N LEU A 76 13.86 17.16 10.67
CA LEU A 76 13.54 17.14 9.24
C LEU A 76 14.28 18.29 8.54
N ASN A 77 15.38 17.99 7.85
CA ASN A 77 16.16 18.94 7.05
C ASN A 77 16.78 18.21 5.84
N GLU A 78 17.32 18.95 4.88
CA GLU A 78 17.92 18.39 3.66
C GLU A 78 18.98 17.29 3.94
N LYS A 79 19.69 17.35 5.06
CA LYS A 79 20.72 16.37 5.42
C LYS A 79 20.13 14.99 5.76
N VAL A 80 18.87 14.92 6.19
CA VAL A 80 18.22 13.64 6.49
C VAL A 80 18.15 12.79 5.23
N PHE A 81 17.81 13.37 4.09
CA PHE A 81 17.74 12.64 2.82
C PHE A 81 19.12 12.23 2.30
N GLU A 82 20.19 12.99 2.63
CA GLU A 82 21.57 12.55 2.39
C GLU A 82 21.88 11.27 3.20
N TYR A 83 21.43 11.17 4.45
CA TYR A 83 21.58 9.95 5.26
C TYR A 83 20.77 8.78 4.68
N ILE A 84 19.52 9.01 4.28
CA ILE A 84 18.70 7.97 3.65
C ILE A 84 19.38 7.44 2.38
N ASN A 85 19.86 8.34 1.53
CA ASN A 85 20.62 7.97 0.33
C ASN A 85 21.93 7.23 0.66
N PHE A 86 22.58 7.59 1.75
CA PHE A 86 23.75 6.86 2.22
C PHE A 86 23.37 5.44 2.64
N TYR A 87 22.31 5.24 3.42
CA TYR A 87 21.86 3.92 3.87
C TYR A 87 21.38 3.04 2.71
N THR A 88 20.55 3.57 1.81
CA THR A 88 20.12 2.84 0.60
C THR A 88 21.32 2.39 -0.24
N SER A 89 22.30 3.28 -0.40
CA SER A 89 23.54 2.95 -1.11
C SER A 89 24.41 1.93 -0.36
N LEU A 90 24.51 2.01 0.96
CA LEU A 90 25.32 1.12 1.79
C LEU A 90 24.76 -0.29 1.79
N PHE A 91 23.46 -0.42 2.04
CA PHE A 91 22.76 -1.70 2.16
C PHE A 91 22.28 -2.23 0.81
N ARG A 92 22.33 -1.44 -0.24
CA ARG A 92 21.83 -1.77 -1.60
C ARG A 92 20.35 -2.16 -1.59
N CYS A 93 19.57 -1.43 -0.82
CA CYS A 93 18.14 -1.59 -0.72
C CYS A 93 17.42 -0.31 -1.15
N SER A 94 16.13 -0.40 -1.36
CA SER A 94 15.24 0.74 -1.64
C SER A 94 14.57 1.25 -0.37
N VAL A 95 13.99 2.44 -0.47
CA VAL A 95 12.92 2.85 0.43
C VAL A 95 11.64 2.25 -0.14
N ASP A 96 11.06 1.30 0.58
CA ASP A 96 9.88 0.58 0.09
C ASP A 96 8.59 1.14 0.68
N CYS A 97 8.64 1.68 1.89
CA CYS A 97 7.49 2.23 2.57
C CYS A 97 7.76 3.63 3.11
N LEU A 98 6.82 4.53 2.87
CA LEU A 98 6.81 5.87 3.44
C LEU A 98 5.46 6.13 4.11
N GLU A 99 5.49 6.42 5.40
CA GLU A 99 4.34 6.81 6.20
C GLU A 99 4.46 8.28 6.58
N ILE A 100 3.48 9.08 6.21
CA ILE A 100 3.48 10.54 6.41
C ILE A 100 2.33 10.92 7.31
N ASN A 101 2.64 11.52 8.45
CA ASN A 101 1.65 12.26 9.21
C ASN A 101 1.48 13.66 8.62
N GLY A 102 0.37 13.87 7.89
CA GLY A 102 0.09 15.14 7.21
C GLY A 102 -0.07 16.34 8.12
N ASP A 103 -0.34 16.12 9.42
CA ASP A 103 -0.46 17.20 10.40
C ASP A 103 0.88 17.93 10.64
N TYR A 104 2.01 17.30 10.30
CA TYR A 104 3.36 17.76 10.55
C TYR A 104 4.17 18.01 9.27
N LEU A 105 3.54 17.94 8.10
CA LEU A 105 4.19 18.31 6.85
C LEU A 105 4.56 19.80 6.85
N PRO A 106 5.81 20.15 6.49
CA PRO A 106 6.23 21.55 6.36
C PRO A 106 5.44 22.26 5.27
N GLU A 107 5.47 23.61 5.28
CA GLU A 107 4.76 24.41 4.26
C GLU A 107 5.36 24.21 2.87
N ASP A 108 6.68 24.17 2.78
CA ASP A 108 7.40 23.94 1.54
C ASP A 108 7.37 22.45 1.14
N ASN A 109 7.49 22.20 -0.17
CA ASN A 109 7.61 20.84 -0.67
C ASN A 109 8.94 20.22 -0.26
N ILE A 110 8.89 18.97 0.18
CA ILE A 110 10.06 18.20 0.59
C ILE A 110 10.66 17.50 -0.63
N ASP A 111 11.93 17.75 -0.94
CA ASP A 111 12.67 16.87 -1.85
C ASP A 111 13.12 15.61 -1.12
N PHE A 112 12.43 14.52 -1.35
CA PHE A 112 12.73 13.23 -0.72
C PHE A 112 13.98 12.55 -1.29
N GLY A 113 14.46 12.96 -2.47
CA GLY A 113 15.60 12.33 -3.14
C GLY A 113 15.30 10.94 -3.72
N PHE A 114 14.06 10.46 -3.61
CA PHE A 114 13.55 9.23 -4.21
C PHE A 114 12.07 9.43 -4.57
N ASN A 115 11.55 8.64 -5.52
CA ASN A 115 10.17 8.75 -5.99
C ASN A 115 9.46 7.40 -6.21
N LYS A 116 10.13 6.28 -5.97
CA LYS A 116 9.53 4.96 -6.11
C LYS A 116 9.34 4.32 -4.77
N LEU A 117 8.13 3.81 -4.53
CA LEU A 117 7.71 3.15 -3.30
C LEU A 117 6.88 1.91 -3.60
N GLN A 118 6.91 0.92 -2.73
CA GLN A 118 5.89 -0.13 -2.70
C GLN A 118 4.64 0.39 -1.98
N THR A 119 4.82 1.06 -0.83
CA THR A 119 3.72 1.54 -0.01
C THR A 119 3.88 3.01 0.33
N LEU A 120 2.80 3.78 0.16
CA LEU A 120 2.66 5.13 0.67
C LEU A 120 1.41 5.22 1.55
N LEU A 121 1.60 5.62 2.80
CA LEU A 121 0.53 5.92 3.75
C LEU A 121 0.57 7.40 4.12
N ILE A 122 -0.52 8.12 3.87
CA ILE A 122 -0.71 9.51 4.29
C ILE A 122 -1.84 9.51 5.33
N TYR A 123 -1.54 9.87 6.56
CA TYR A 123 -2.52 9.90 7.65
C TYR A 123 -2.47 11.22 8.41
N GLY A 124 -3.50 11.51 9.18
CA GLY A 124 -3.59 12.72 10.00
C GLY A 124 -5.00 13.08 10.42
N LYS A 125 -5.12 14.10 11.23
CA LYS A 125 -6.42 14.57 11.78
C LYS A 125 -6.85 15.89 11.14
N LYS A 126 -5.92 16.69 10.63
CA LYS A 126 -6.19 17.98 9.99
C LYS A 126 -6.34 17.79 8.49
N GLU A 127 -7.18 18.62 7.87
CA GLU A 127 -7.30 18.64 6.43
C GLU A 127 -5.96 19.00 5.78
N ILE A 128 -5.49 18.13 4.87
CA ILE A 128 -4.29 18.41 4.07
C ILE A 128 -4.63 19.41 2.95
N THR A 129 -3.72 20.32 2.64
CA THR A 129 -3.94 21.25 1.52
C THR A 129 -3.92 20.52 0.18
N ASN A 130 -4.75 20.99 -0.77
CA ASN A 130 -4.85 20.39 -2.11
C ASN A 130 -3.50 20.31 -2.82
N ASP A 131 -2.67 21.34 -2.68
CA ASP A 131 -1.36 21.40 -3.35
C ASP A 131 -0.37 20.39 -2.76
N LYS A 132 -0.37 20.21 -1.44
CA LYS A 132 0.48 19.21 -0.78
C LYS A 132 0.08 17.79 -1.16
N LEU A 133 -1.22 17.50 -1.09
CA LEU A 133 -1.70 16.16 -1.45
C LEU A 133 -1.39 15.85 -2.92
N ARG A 134 -1.66 16.80 -3.82
CA ARG A 134 -1.33 16.66 -5.24
C ARG A 134 0.16 16.42 -5.44
N TYR A 135 1.01 17.21 -4.78
CA TYR A 135 2.45 17.04 -4.86
C TYR A 135 2.87 15.61 -4.46
N LEU A 136 2.35 15.07 -3.35
CA LEU A 136 2.68 13.72 -2.90
C LEU A 136 2.23 12.65 -3.91
N ILE A 137 1.01 12.78 -4.45
CA ILE A 137 0.47 11.83 -5.44
C ILE A 137 1.27 11.87 -6.75
N GLU A 138 1.64 13.07 -7.22
CA GLU A 138 2.41 13.25 -8.46
C GLU A 138 3.89 12.90 -8.31
N HIS A 139 4.45 13.07 -7.09
CA HIS A 139 5.86 12.83 -6.83
C HIS A 139 6.19 11.34 -6.73
N PHE A 140 5.32 10.53 -6.12
CA PHE A 140 5.60 9.14 -5.83
C PHE A 140 4.92 8.17 -6.81
N GLU A 141 5.73 7.34 -7.45
CA GLU A 141 5.31 6.13 -8.16
C GLU A 141 5.13 5.00 -7.13
N VAL A 142 3.89 4.75 -6.72
CA VAL A 142 3.53 3.72 -5.73
C VAL A 142 3.08 2.46 -6.45
N THR A 143 3.71 1.32 -6.16
CA THR A 143 3.49 0.08 -6.94
C THR A 143 2.55 -0.92 -6.28
N ASP A 144 2.50 -0.98 -4.96
CA ASP A 144 1.68 -1.97 -4.25
C ASP A 144 0.50 -1.35 -3.52
N THR A 145 0.71 -0.52 -2.49
CA THR A 145 -0.39 -0.03 -1.65
C THR A 145 -0.32 1.47 -1.45
N PHE A 146 -1.41 2.16 -1.73
CA PHE A 146 -1.59 3.58 -1.48
C PHE A 146 -2.74 3.80 -0.49
N ILE A 147 -2.43 4.32 0.69
CA ILE A 147 -3.40 4.54 1.77
C ILE A 147 -3.52 6.03 2.07
N ILE A 148 -4.74 6.53 2.07
CA ILE A 148 -5.05 7.90 2.46
C ILE A 148 -6.02 7.87 3.63
N ASP A 149 -5.54 8.28 4.82
CA ASP A 149 -6.30 8.37 6.07
C ASP A 149 -6.16 9.77 6.68
N ILE A 150 -6.48 10.78 5.87
CA ILE A 150 -6.45 12.19 6.26
C ILE A 150 -7.64 12.90 5.65
N PRO A 151 -8.26 13.87 6.32
CA PRO A 151 -9.32 14.68 5.73
C PRO A 151 -8.84 15.41 4.48
N ILE A 152 -9.61 15.29 3.40
CA ILE A 152 -9.36 15.94 2.12
C ILE A 152 -10.51 16.88 1.79
N SER A 153 -10.19 18.07 1.28
CA SER A 153 -11.19 19.04 0.82
C SER A 153 -12.06 18.46 -0.30
N ASN A 154 -13.36 18.74 -0.27
CA ASN A 154 -14.27 18.39 -1.36
C ASN A 154 -13.95 19.11 -2.69
N THR A 155 -13.10 20.13 -2.66
CA THR A 155 -12.61 20.84 -3.85
C THR A 155 -11.34 20.21 -4.43
N PHE A 156 -10.80 19.18 -3.78
CA PHE A 156 -9.64 18.46 -4.30
C PHE A 156 -9.98 17.79 -5.63
N TYR A 157 -9.04 17.79 -6.51
CA TYR A 157 -9.11 17.05 -7.79
C TYR A 157 -7.70 16.58 -8.16
N CYS A 158 -7.60 15.32 -8.53
CA CYS A 158 -6.42 14.78 -9.20
C CYS A 158 -6.86 13.82 -10.29
N ASP A 159 -5.98 13.57 -11.24
CA ASP A 159 -6.19 12.59 -12.29
C ASP A 159 -6.14 11.18 -11.68
N PRO A 160 -7.20 10.36 -11.81
CA PRO A 160 -7.19 8.98 -11.34
C PRO A 160 -6.06 8.12 -11.93
N GLU A 161 -5.55 8.42 -13.12
CA GLU A 161 -4.43 7.71 -13.75
C GLU A 161 -3.12 7.82 -12.96
N LEU A 162 -3.01 8.78 -12.04
CA LEU A 162 -1.86 8.91 -11.14
C LEU A 162 -1.81 7.79 -10.08
N PHE A 163 -2.93 7.14 -9.81
CA PHE A 163 -2.98 6.00 -8.89
C PHE A 163 -2.62 4.71 -9.61
N GLN A 164 -1.35 4.32 -9.52
CA GLN A 164 -0.82 3.12 -10.19
C GLN A 164 -0.61 1.93 -9.24
N ALA A 165 -0.88 2.12 -7.94
CA ALA A 165 -0.77 1.06 -6.94
C ALA A 165 -1.75 -0.08 -7.22
N LYS A 166 -1.42 -1.31 -6.83
CA LYS A 166 -2.34 -2.44 -6.93
C LYS A 166 -3.52 -2.30 -5.98
N GLU A 167 -3.30 -1.67 -4.82
CA GLU A 167 -4.34 -1.42 -3.82
C GLU A 167 -4.41 0.06 -3.47
N ILE A 168 -5.63 0.58 -3.37
CA ILE A 168 -5.88 1.95 -2.91
C ILE A 168 -6.91 1.91 -1.79
N TRP A 169 -6.60 2.58 -0.68
CA TRP A 169 -7.46 2.66 0.48
C TRP A 169 -7.74 4.11 0.85
N PHE A 170 -9.03 4.46 0.89
CA PHE A 170 -9.50 5.76 1.34
C PHE A 170 -10.22 5.59 2.68
N HIS A 171 -9.67 6.12 3.75
CA HIS A 171 -10.25 6.05 5.09
C HIS A 171 -10.97 7.34 5.48
N GLY A 172 -12.02 7.21 6.28
CA GLY A 172 -12.77 8.34 6.84
C GLY A 172 -13.30 9.29 5.75
N THR A 173 -13.00 10.56 5.87
CA THR A 173 -13.46 11.61 4.94
C THR A 173 -12.56 11.79 3.72
N SER A 174 -11.53 10.96 3.57
CA SER A 174 -10.56 11.08 2.48
C SER A 174 -11.15 10.85 1.06
N ALA A 175 -12.30 10.17 0.95
CA ALA A 175 -12.99 9.93 -0.31
C ALA A 175 -14.03 11.01 -0.69
N GLY A 176 -14.20 12.05 0.13
CA GLY A 176 -15.26 13.07 -0.08
C GLY A 176 -15.12 13.87 -1.37
N TRP A 177 -13.94 13.96 -1.94
CA TRP A 177 -13.66 14.65 -3.20
C TRP A 177 -14.10 13.89 -4.46
N ILE A 178 -14.43 12.59 -4.35
CA ILE A 178 -14.92 11.78 -5.48
C ILE A 178 -16.39 12.16 -5.78
N THR A 179 -16.60 13.39 -6.22
CA THR A 179 -17.93 13.99 -6.39
C THR A 179 -18.55 13.74 -7.78
N GLY A 180 -17.74 13.38 -8.77
CA GLY A 180 -18.20 13.08 -10.14
C GLY A 180 -18.88 11.72 -10.32
N GLY A 181 -19.10 11.02 -9.21
CA GLY A 181 -19.63 9.66 -9.16
C GLY A 181 -18.51 8.62 -9.14
N ILE A 182 -18.70 7.62 -8.28
CA ILE A 182 -17.74 6.51 -8.11
C ILE A 182 -17.45 5.80 -9.44
N LEU A 183 -18.46 5.66 -10.31
CA LEU A 183 -18.30 4.99 -11.60
C LEU A 183 -17.27 5.71 -12.50
N SER A 184 -17.33 7.05 -12.57
CA SER A 184 -16.38 7.84 -13.36
C SER A 184 -14.95 7.71 -12.80
N PHE A 185 -14.78 7.72 -11.51
CA PHE A 185 -13.48 7.52 -10.88
C PHE A 185 -12.93 6.11 -11.16
N LEU A 186 -13.73 5.07 -10.88
CA LEU A 186 -13.31 3.68 -11.03
C LEU A 186 -13.00 3.30 -12.49
N SER A 187 -13.70 3.91 -13.47
CA SER A 187 -13.47 3.61 -14.88
C SER A 187 -12.15 4.16 -15.44
N GLN A 188 -11.52 5.07 -14.73
CA GLN A 188 -10.24 5.70 -15.11
C GLN A 188 -9.03 5.07 -14.42
N LEU A 189 -9.27 4.22 -13.41
CA LEU A 189 -8.20 3.53 -12.72
C LEU A 189 -7.66 2.39 -13.58
N GLU A 190 -6.35 2.35 -13.80
CA GLU A 190 -5.68 1.26 -14.49
C GLU A 190 -4.88 0.41 -13.49
N ASN A 191 -4.81 -0.90 -13.72
CA ASN A 191 -4.00 -1.85 -12.94
C ASN A 191 -4.34 -2.02 -11.45
N ILE A 192 -5.41 -1.40 -10.97
CA ILE A 192 -5.85 -1.54 -9.59
C ILE A 192 -6.48 -2.93 -9.39
N GLN A 193 -6.01 -3.66 -8.38
CA GLN A 193 -6.60 -4.96 -8.03
C GLN A 193 -7.65 -4.81 -6.95
N ARG A 194 -7.40 -3.95 -5.95
CA ARG A 194 -8.33 -3.74 -4.84
C ARG A 194 -8.49 -2.26 -4.52
N ILE A 195 -9.74 -1.88 -4.28
CA ILE A 195 -10.07 -0.54 -3.80
C ILE A 195 -10.86 -0.68 -2.50
N MET A 196 -10.49 0.09 -1.50
CA MET A 196 -11.20 0.14 -0.22
C MET A 196 -11.66 1.57 0.07
N PHE A 197 -12.95 1.71 0.39
CA PHE A 197 -13.53 2.97 0.87
C PHE A 197 -14.07 2.76 2.29
N HIS A 198 -13.65 3.60 3.20
CA HIS A 198 -14.16 3.61 4.56
C HIS A 198 -14.99 4.88 4.80
N LEU A 199 -16.27 4.72 5.09
CA LEU A 199 -17.24 5.80 5.32
C LEU A 199 -17.40 6.79 4.14
N PRO A 200 -17.60 6.31 2.90
CA PRO A 200 -17.74 7.17 1.75
C PRO A 200 -19.04 8.00 1.79
N GLN A 201 -19.11 9.05 0.98
CA GLN A 201 -20.31 9.87 0.84
C GLN A 201 -21.30 9.32 -0.20
N PHE A 202 -20.89 8.39 -1.05
CA PHE A 202 -21.79 7.71 -2.00
C PHE A 202 -22.57 6.59 -1.31
N ASN A 203 -23.68 6.18 -1.90
CA ASN A 203 -24.57 5.15 -1.33
C ASN A 203 -24.37 3.79 -2.01
N ILE A 204 -25.00 2.74 -1.45
CA ILE A 204 -24.88 1.39 -2.01
C ILE A 204 -25.46 1.28 -3.43
N LYS A 205 -26.48 2.06 -3.79
CA LYS A 205 -27.07 2.02 -5.14
C LYS A 205 -26.09 2.49 -6.20
N ASP A 206 -25.23 3.45 -5.88
CA ASP A 206 -24.15 3.88 -6.77
C ASP A 206 -23.19 2.73 -7.05
N VAL A 207 -22.86 1.93 -6.00
CA VAL A 207 -21.99 0.75 -6.11
C VAL A 207 -22.65 -0.36 -6.92
N ILE A 208 -23.92 -0.65 -6.66
CA ILE A 208 -24.70 -1.64 -7.43
C ILE A 208 -24.76 -1.26 -8.90
N SER A 209 -24.84 0.04 -9.22
CA SER A 209 -24.78 0.50 -10.61
C SER A 209 -23.44 0.18 -11.29
N VAL A 210 -22.31 0.30 -10.54
CA VAL A 210 -20.99 -0.11 -11.05
C VAL A 210 -20.95 -1.61 -11.35
N ILE A 211 -21.49 -2.42 -10.45
CA ILE A 211 -21.53 -3.88 -10.59
C ILE A 211 -22.44 -4.29 -11.75
N ALA A 212 -23.58 -3.60 -11.91
CA ALA A 212 -24.49 -3.84 -13.05
C ALA A 212 -23.80 -3.50 -14.39
N ASP A 213 -23.03 -2.41 -14.45
CA ASP A 213 -22.23 -2.08 -15.62
C ASP A 213 -21.18 -3.15 -15.94
N TRP A 214 -20.50 -3.68 -14.91
CA TRP A 214 -19.58 -4.82 -15.09
C TRP A 214 -20.34 -6.05 -15.63
N PHE A 215 -21.48 -6.36 -15.06
CA PHE A 215 -22.31 -7.48 -15.48
C PHE A 215 -22.75 -7.37 -16.95
N LEU A 216 -23.05 -6.16 -17.41
CA LEU A 216 -23.40 -5.84 -18.79
C LEU A 216 -22.20 -5.83 -19.77
N GLY A 217 -21.00 -6.23 -19.29
CA GLY A 217 -19.82 -6.40 -20.12
C GLY A 217 -18.89 -5.21 -20.17
N ARG A 218 -19.12 -4.15 -19.38
CA ARG A 218 -18.10 -3.12 -19.19
C ARG A 218 -16.91 -3.69 -18.46
N LYS A 219 -15.74 -3.53 -19.04
CA LYS A 219 -14.50 -3.96 -18.40
C LYS A 219 -14.20 -3.04 -17.22
N LEU A 220 -14.15 -3.60 -16.01
CA LEU A 220 -13.60 -2.92 -14.85
C LEU A 220 -12.11 -3.25 -14.73
N SER A 221 -11.32 -2.29 -14.34
CA SER A 221 -9.87 -2.44 -14.14
C SER A 221 -9.51 -3.04 -12.79
N PHE A 222 -10.46 -3.12 -11.85
CA PHE A 222 -10.25 -3.67 -10.52
C PHE A 222 -10.90 -5.05 -10.35
N LYS A 223 -10.35 -5.85 -9.44
CA LYS A 223 -10.91 -7.16 -9.06
C LYS A 223 -11.81 -7.09 -7.84
N SER A 224 -11.45 -6.25 -6.86
CA SER A 224 -12.20 -6.13 -5.61
C SER A 224 -12.52 -4.69 -5.27
N ILE A 225 -13.71 -4.49 -4.76
CA ILE A 225 -14.08 -3.27 -4.06
C ILE A 225 -14.61 -3.62 -2.67
N ILE A 226 -14.06 -2.99 -1.65
CA ILE A 226 -14.49 -3.14 -0.26
C ILE A 226 -14.98 -1.77 0.22
N ILE A 227 -16.16 -1.74 0.79
CA ILE A 227 -16.74 -0.48 1.28
C ILE A 227 -17.26 -0.70 2.69
N VAL A 228 -16.90 0.19 3.59
CA VAL A 228 -17.46 0.24 4.94
C VAL A 228 -18.39 1.46 5.01
N PHE A 229 -19.68 1.23 5.00
CA PHE A 229 -20.71 2.28 5.05
C PHE A 229 -20.95 2.76 6.50
N LYS A 230 -21.42 3.97 6.62
CA LYS A 230 -21.85 4.52 7.92
C LYS A 230 -23.14 3.88 8.41
N ILE A 231 -24.00 3.47 7.49
CA ILE A 231 -25.31 2.86 7.72
C ILE A 231 -25.24 1.40 7.27
N PRO A 232 -25.83 0.46 7.99
CA PRO A 232 -25.87 -0.93 7.57
C PRO A 232 -26.47 -1.08 6.17
N VAL A 233 -25.89 -1.98 5.39
CA VAL A 233 -26.40 -2.40 4.07
C VAL A 233 -27.36 -3.55 4.31
N HIS A 234 -28.56 -3.47 3.76
CA HIS A 234 -29.54 -4.54 3.84
C HIS A 234 -29.54 -5.37 2.55
N PRO A 235 -29.88 -6.65 2.61
CA PRO A 235 -29.97 -7.50 1.41
C PRO A 235 -30.87 -6.92 0.31
N GLU A 236 -31.93 -6.22 0.70
CA GLU A 236 -32.86 -5.53 -0.20
C GLU A 236 -32.18 -4.41 -1.02
N ASP A 237 -31.12 -3.81 -0.48
CA ASP A 237 -30.35 -2.78 -1.16
C ASP A 237 -29.49 -3.33 -2.32
N LEU A 238 -29.28 -4.66 -2.33
CA LEU A 238 -28.52 -5.35 -3.37
C LEU A 238 -29.40 -5.81 -4.53
N GLU A 239 -30.71 -5.68 -4.43
CA GLU A 239 -31.64 -6.08 -5.46
C GLU A 239 -31.44 -5.19 -6.72
N ASN A 240 -31.24 -5.85 -7.85
CA ASN A 240 -31.11 -5.19 -9.15
C ASN A 240 -31.72 -6.09 -10.23
N GLU A 241 -32.48 -5.49 -11.16
CA GLU A 241 -33.18 -6.23 -12.22
C GLU A 241 -32.26 -7.04 -13.16
N TYR A 242 -31.01 -6.60 -13.30
CA TYR A 242 -30.01 -7.24 -14.16
C TYR A 242 -29.22 -8.31 -13.42
N LEU A 243 -28.91 -8.08 -12.14
CA LEU A 243 -28.12 -8.99 -11.33
C LEU A 243 -29.04 -10.13 -10.85
N LYS A 244 -28.65 -11.36 -11.12
CA LYS A 244 -29.35 -12.56 -10.62
C LYS A 244 -28.41 -13.29 -9.67
N PRO A 245 -28.22 -12.79 -8.45
CA PRO A 245 -27.32 -13.39 -7.51
C PRO A 245 -27.80 -14.79 -7.11
N MET A 246 -26.87 -15.72 -6.97
CA MET A 246 -27.09 -17.11 -6.62
C MET A 246 -26.38 -17.40 -5.29
N PRO A 247 -26.91 -18.32 -4.47
CA PRO A 247 -26.19 -18.75 -3.28
C PRO A 247 -24.81 -19.32 -3.60
N PHE A 248 -23.92 -19.26 -2.63
CA PHE A 248 -22.61 -19.89 -2.70
C PHE A 248 -22.71 -21.40 -2.98
N GLU A 249 -21.84 -21.89 -3.86
CA GLU A 249 -21.64 -23.32 -4.13
C GLU A 249 -20.13 -23.62 -4.16
N PRO A 250 -19.65 -24.59 -3.34
CA PRO A 250 -18.21 -24.92 -3.24
C PRO A 250 -17.57 -25.36 -4.57
N GLU A 251 -18.37 -25.86 -5.52
CA GLU A 251 -17.90 -26.27 -6.84
C GLU A 251 -17.53 -25.10 -7.74
N ARG A 252 -18.05 -23.91 -7.47
CA ARG A 252 -17.80 -22.71 -8.27
C ARG A 252 -16.57 -21.95 -7.80
N ARG A 253 -16.36 -21.89 -6.48
CA ARG A 253 -15.26 -21.15 -5.85
C ARG A 253 -15.00 -21.62 -4.42
N PRO A 254 -13.84 -21.30 -3.83
CA PRO A 254 -13.60 -21.49 -2.41
C PRO A 254 -14.49 -20.58 -1.55
N ALA A 255 -14.72 -20.97 -0.28
CA ALA A 255 -15.45 -20.16 0.69
C ALA A 255 -14.66 -18.91 1.10
N GLY A 256 -13.33 -19.00 1.18
CA GLY A 256 -12.45 -17.92 1.61
C GLY A 256 -11.73 -17.23 0.46
N LEU A 257 -11.51 -15.93 0.61
CA LEU A 257 -10.64 -15.12 -0.22
C LEU A 257 -9.40 -14.75 0.60
N VAL A 258 -8.22 -15.24 0.19
CA VAL A 258 -6.96 -14.86 0.80
C VAL A 258 -6.52 -13.52 0.23
N THR A 259 -6.26 -12.54 1.09
CA THR A 259 -5.79 -11.21 0.67
C THR A 259 -4.29 -11.22 0.38
N MET A 260 -3.76 -10.16 -0.23
CA MET A 260 -2.30 -10.01 -0.44
C MET A 260 -1.53 -9.93 0.88
N THR A 261 -2.15 -9.45 1.95
CA THR A 261 -1.60 -9.43 3.31
C THR A 261 -1.64 -10.79 4.00
N GLY A 262 -2.26 -11.80 3.35
CA GLY A 262 -2.42 -13.14 3.91
C GLY A 262 -3.64 -13.31 4.81
N ASP A 263 -4.43 -12.26 5.00
CA ASP A 263 -5.69 -12.35 5.74
C ASP A 263 -6.73 -13.12 4.92
N GLU A 264 -7.54 -13.94 5.58
CA GLU A 264 -8.62 -14.67 4.95
C GLU A 264 -9.97 -13.97 5.22
N ILE A 265 -10.71 -13.70 4.13
CA ILE A 265 -12.08 -13.16 4.20
C ILE A 265 -13.01 -14.33 3.89
N ASP A 266 -13.88 -14.70 4.84
CA ASP A 266 -14.92 -15.70 4.63
C ASP A 266 -16.02 -15.11 3.75
N LEU A 267 -16.33 -15.77 2.65
CA LEU A 267 -17.36 -15.40 1.68
C LEU A 267 -18.40 -16.54 1.49
N SER A 268 -18.50 -17.45 2.46
CA SER A 268 -19.45 -18.57 2.40
C SER A 268 -20.92 -18.13 2.39
N ASP A 269 -21.22 -16.97 2.98
CA ASP A 269 -22.55 -16.37 2.96
C ASP A 269 -22.78 -15.43 1.76
N GLY A 270 -21.74 -15.19 0.96
CA GLY A 270 -21.79 -14.30 -0.19
C GLY A 270 -22.63 -14.86 -1.36
N LEU A 271 -23.18 -13.95 -2.13
CA LEU A 271 -23.99 -14.25 -3.32
C LEU A 271 -23.13 -14.20 -4.59
N ASP A 272 -23.18 -15.22 -5.40
CA ASP A 272 -22.44 -15.34 -6.64
C ASP A 272 -23.20 -14.74 -7.83
N ILE A 273 -22.48 -14.06 -8.71
CA ILE A 273 -22.98 -13.52 -9.97
C ILE A 273 -22.13 -14.08 -11.10
N VAL A 274 -22.76 -14.73 -12.09
CA VAL A 274 -22.07 -15.22 -13.28
C VAL A 274 -22.43 -14.33 -14.47
N ARG A 275 -21.41 -13.70 -15.05
CA ARG A 275 -21.55 -12.90 -16.26
C ARG A 275 -21.71 -13.78 -17.51
N GLY A 276 -22.25 -13.22 -18.58
CA GLY A 276 -22.56 -14.00 -19.78
C GLY A 276 -21.37 -14.66 -20.49
N ASP A 277 -20.15 -14.20 -20.24
CA ASP A 277 -18.90 -14.78 -20.73
C ASP A 277 -18.27 -15.82 -19.76
N GLY A 278 -18.93 -16.08 -18.62
CA GLY A 278 -18.50 -17.06 -17.62
C GLY A 278 -17.62 -16.50 -16.51
N GLU A 279 -17.33 -15.18 -16.50
CA GLU A 279 -16.71 -14.57 -15.34
C GLU A 279 -17.62 -14.67 -14.11
N LEU A 280 -17.00 -15.04 -12.99
CA LEU A 280 -17.66 -15.20 -11.70
C LEU A 280 -17.28 -14.04 -10.78
N ALA A 281 -18.24 -13.45 -10.13
CA ALA A 281 -18.03 -12.52 -9.03
C ALA A 281 -18.88 -12.89 -7.83
N THR A 282 -18.46 -12.40 -6.65
CA THR A 282 -19.23 -12.55 -5.40
C THR A 282 -19.53 -11.16 -4.84
N ILE A 283 -20.76 -10.98 -4.38
CA ILE A 283 -21.18 -9.86 -3.53
C ILE A 283 -21.39 -10.44 -2.13
N ASP A 284 -20.84 -9.75 -1.14
CA ASP A 284 -21.04 -10.08 0.27
C ASP A 284 -21.30 -8.83 1.10
N THR A 285 -22.10 -8.98 2.18
CA THR A 285 -22.37 -7.91 3.15
C THR A 285 -22.34 -8.46 4.55
N ASP A 286 -21.57 -7.82 5.40
CA ASP A 286 -21.55 -8.06 6.84
C ASP A 286 -21.88 -6.74 7.56
N GLY A 287 -23.19 -6.49 7.75
CA GLY A 287 -23.68 -5.26 8.36
C GLY A 287 -23.25 -4.02 7.57
N GLN A 288 -22.27 -3.27 8.06
CA GLN A 288 -21.78 -2.05 7.40
C GLN A 288 -20.78 -2.31 6.27
N LYS A 289 -20.19 -3.49 6.21
CA LYS A 289 -19.20 -3.84 5.19
C LYS A 289 -19.89 -4.43 3.96
N PHE A 290 -19.53 -3.94 2.81
CA PHE A 290 -19.88 -4.47 1.51
C PHE A 290 -18.61 -4.89 0.77
N LEU A 291 -18.65 -6.04 0.13
CA LEU A 291 -17.57 -6.56 -0.70
C LEU A 291 -18.12 -7.00 -2.06
N PHE A 292 -17.42 -6.63 -3.12
CA PHE A 292 -17.56 -7.21 -4.45
C PHE A 292 -16.20 -7.70 -4.91
N HIS A 293 -16.13 -8.96 -5.38
CA HIS A 293 -14.89 -9.57 -5.85
C HIS A 293 -15.12 -10.38 -7.13
N VAL A 294 -14.28 -10.16 -8.14
CA VAL A 294 -14.25 -10.91 -9.40
C VAL A 294 -13.17 -11.99 -9.31
N TRP A 295 -13.56 -13.23 -9.38
CA TRP A 295 -12.70 -14.40 -9.23
C TRP A 295 -11.88 -14.67 -10.48
N SER A 296 -10.56 -14.73 -10.37
CA SER A 296 -9.71 -15.31 -11.41
C SER A 296 -9.82 -16.83 -11.42
N GLU A 297 -9.38 -17.46 -12.52
CA GLU A 297 -9.35 -18.92 -12.58
C GLU A 297 -8.44 -19.57 -11.53
N ASP A 298 -7.30 -18.91 -11.22
CA ASP A 298 -6.36 -19.42 -10.23
C ASP A 298 -6.97 -19.38 -8.82
N GLU A 299 -7.64 -18.29 -8.46
CA GLU A 299 -8.34 -18.16 -7.18
C GLU A 299 -9.47 -19.20 -7.04
N ARG A 300 -10.25 -19.44 -8.10
CA ARG A 300 -11.29 -20.47 -8.10
C ARG A 300 -10.73 -21.88 -7.87
N ARG A 301 -9.47 -22.10 -8.23
CA ARG A 301 -8.75 -23.36 -7.96
C ARG A 301 -8.11 -23.39 -6.57
N GLY A 302 -8.32 -22.38 -5.73
CA GLY A 302 -7.72 -22.28 -4.39
C GLY A 302 -6.25 -21.94 -4.41
N LEU A 303 -5.74 -21.34 -5.51
CA LEU A 303 -4.38 -20.86 -5.59
C LEU A 303 -4.31 -19.42 -5.03
N PRO A 304 -3.26 -19.07 -4.25
CA PRO A 304 -3.11 -17.72 -3.72
C PRO A 304 -2.91 -16.70 -4.85
N TRP A 305 -3.22 -15.46 -4.56
CA TRP A 305 -2.96 -14.33 -5.45
C TRP A 305 -1.49 -14.30 -5.89
N ARG A 306 -1.27 -14.09 -7.19
CA ARG A 306 0.07 -13.88 -7.76
C ARG A 306 0.24 -12.45 -8.23
#